data_e9d1cf6c56616e9068716a6092258119
#
_entry.id   e9d1cf6c56616e9068716a6092258119
#
_cell.length_a   1.000
_cell.length_b   1.000
_cell.length_c   1.000
_cell.angle_alpha   90.00
_cell.angle_beta   90.00
_cell.angle_gamma   90.00
#
_symmetry.space_group_name_H-M   'P 1'
#
loop_
_entity.id
_entity.type
_entity.pdbx_description
1 polymer ?
#
loop_
_entity_poly.entity_id
_entity_poly.type
_entity_poly.pdbx_seq_one_letter_code
_entity_poly.pdbx_strand_id
1 'polypeptide(L)'
;MEENLERNEQEILPETEREVPAPKGDIRISEDVIGALATQALLSVDGVRPASAGLVANLRLGRKGSSGVRISVSEGNPPIVQVDTYIIVKYGLRLPDISWDVQESVKEQIERYTGYSVKEVNVTIQGIDFGEPRGSANVQEPHQVDGETLGEPH
;
A
#
# COMPACT_ATOMS: atom_id res chain seq x y z
N MET A 1 -56.41 12.36 -28.45
CA MET A 1 -55.94 13.31 -27.64
C MET A 1 -55.11 12.83 -26.54
N GLU A 2 -55.53 11.86 -25.90
CA GLU A 2 -54.78 11.39 -24.80
C GLU A 2 -53.52 10.74 -25.21
N GLU A 3 -53.44 10.20 -26.36
CA GLU A 3 -52.23 9.56 -26.75
C GLU A 3 -51.09 10.47 -26.87
N ASN A 4 -51.36 11.69 -27.13
CA ASN A 4 -50.29 12.65 -27.29
C ASN A 4 -49.57 12.90 -26.01
N LEU A 5 -50.30 12.86 -24.96
CA LEU A 5 -49.67 13.13 -23.69
C LEU A 5 -48.72 12.03 -23.30
N GLU A 6 -49.07 10.86 -23.67
CA GLU A 6 -48.20 9.77 -23.29
C GLU A 6 -46.89 9.84 -23.98
N ARG A 7 -46.92 10.22 -25.21
CA ARG A 7 -45.67 10.28 -25.92
C ARG A 7 -44.77 11.30 -25.36
N ASN A 8 -45.33 12.37 -24.92
CA ASN A 8 -44.51 13.39 -24.38
C ASN A 8 -43.78 12.95 -23.18
N GLU A 9 -44.40 12.15 -22.40
CA GLU A 9 -43.74 11.75 -21.20
C GLU A 9 -42.54 10.91 -21.46
N GLN A 10 -42.58 10.16 -22.52
CA GLN A 10 -41.46 9.33 -22.77
C GLN A 10 -40.26 10.09 -23.17
N GLU A 11 -40.42 11.21 -23.73
CA GLU A 11 -39.31 11.95 -24.17
C GLU A 11 -38.60 12.70 -23.09
N ILE A 12 -39.19 12.79 -21.96
CA ILE A 12 -38.59 13.56 -20.91
C ILE A 12 -37.74 12.66 -20.08
N LEU A 13 -36.60 12.27 -20.55
CA LEU A 13 -35.72 11.48 -19.80
C LEU A 13 -34.73 12.38 -19.10
N PRO A 14 -34.35 12.05 -17.88
CA PRO A 14 -33.36 12.84 -17.16
C PRO A 14 -32.08 12.85 -17.93
N GLU A 15 -31.39 13.92 -17.83
CA GLU A 15 -30.15 14.01 -18.51
C GLU A 15 -29.20 12.93 -18.10
N THR A 16 -29.26 12.50 -16.88
CA THR A 16 -28.36 11.47 -16.42
C THR A 16 -28.63 10.15 -17.12
N GLU A 17 -29.81 9.97 -17.60
CA GLU A 17 -30.11 8.75 -18.29
C GLU A 17 -29.87 8.83 -19.75
N ARG A 18 -29.58 9.99 -20.26
CA ARG A 18 -29.27 10.09 -21.63
C ARG A 18 -27.95 9.57 -21.82
N GLU A 19 -27.78 8.57 -22.54
CA GLU A 19 -26.54 8.01 -22.78
C GLU A 19 -25.74 8.79 -23.72
N VAL A 20 -24.59 9.21 -23.30
CA VAL A 20 -23.63 9.79 -24.20
C VAL A 20 -22.72 8.66 -24.57
N PRO A 21 -22.60 8.31 -25.79
CA PRO A 21 -21.77 7.17 -26.14
C PRO A 21 -20.36 7.38 -25.67
N ALA A 22 -19.84 6.41 -24.93
CA ALA A 22 -18.51 6.52 -24.43
C ALA A 22 -17.53 6.32 -25.57
N PRO A 23 -16.40 6.96 -25.52
CA PRO A 23 -15.40 6.71 -26.54
C PRO A 23 -14.95 5.27 -26.44
N LYS A 24 -14.53 4.73 -27.57
CA LYS A 24 -14.04 3.38 -27.57
C LYS A 24 -12.63 3.37 -27.09
N GLY A 25 -12.23 2.29 -26.53
CA GLY A 25 -10.88 2.14 -26.04
C GLY A 25 -10.87 1.39 -24.74
N ASP A 26 -9.68 0.99 -24.33
CA ASP A 26 -9.52 0.25 -23.11
C ASP A 26 -8.88 1.11 -22.05
N ILE A 27 -9.22 0.85 -20.82
CA ILE A 27 -8.56 1.50 -19.72
C ILE A 27 -7.83 0.43 -18.97
N ARG A 28 -6.53 0.58 -18.85
CA ARG A 28 -5.73 -0.39 -18.13
C ARG A 28 -4.93 0.31 -17.09
N ILE A 29 -4.87 -0.29 -15.92
CA ILE A 29 -4.13 0.27 -14.82
C ILE A 29 -2.95 -0.64 -14.61
N SER A 30 -1.74 -0.09 -14.69
CA SER A 30 -0.55 -0.91 -14.60
C SER A 30 -0.35 -1.45 -13.19
N GLU A 31 0.40 -2.52 -13.12
CA GLU A 31 0.68 -3.10 -11.82
C GLU A 31 1.48 -2.14 -10.97
N ASP A 32 2.27 -1.28 -11.57
CA ASP A 32 3.01 -0.30 -10.80
C ASP A 32 2.09 0.68 -10.08
N VAL A 33 1.01 1.07 -10.73
CA VAL A 33 0.07 1.97 -10.09
C VAL A 33 -0.64 1.26 -8.95
N ILE A 34 -1.01 0.02 -9.16
CA ILE A 34 -1.67 -0.73 -8.12
C ILE A 34 -0.71 -0.94 -6.95
N GLY A 35 0.56 -1.19 -7.25
CA GLY A 35 1.56 -1.33 -6.22
C GLY A 35 1.74 -0.06 -5.42
N ALA A 36 1.67 1.08 -6.09
CA ALA A 36 1.78 2.35 -5.38
C ALA A 36 0.60 2.56 -4.44
N LEU A 37 -0.59 2.18 -4.89
CA LEU A 37 -1.77 2.30 -4.03
C LEU A 37 -1.64 1.36 -2.83
N ALA A 38 -1.16 0.16 -3.06
CA ALA A 38 -0.98 -0.77 -1.96
C ALA A 38 0.06 -0.25 -0.97
N THR A 39 1.13 0.35 -1.48
CA THR A 39 2.15 0.90 -0.60
C THR A 39 1.58 2.03 0.25
N GLN A 40 0.78 2.88 -0.35
CA GLN A 40 0.15 3.94 0.41
C GLN A 40 -0.78 3.37 1.48
N ALA A 41 -1.46 2.30 1.14
CA ALA A 41 -2.34 1.67 2.11
C ALA A 41 -1.54 1.13 3.29
N LEU A 42 -0.39 0.54 3.02
CA LEU A 42 0.44 0.04 4.10
C LEU A 42 0.88 1.18 5.00
N LEU A 43 1.28 2.29 4.39
CA LEU A 43 1.78 3.39 5.17
C LEU A 43 0.69 4.07 5.99
N SER A 44 -0.55 3.83 5.67
CA SER A 44 -1.63 4.43 6.43
C SER A 44 -1.96 3.64 7.69
N VAL A 45 -1.39 2.45 7.85
CA VAL A 45 -1.63 1.67 9.05
C VAL A 45 -0.53 1.99 10.04
N ASP A 46 -0.92 2.46 11.21
CA ASP A 46 0.06 2.87 12.20
C ASP A 46 0.96 1.74 12.59
N GLY A 47 2.25 2.02 12.60
CA GLY A 47 3.22 1.03 13.05
C GLY A 47 3.67 0.06 11.97
N VAL A 48 3.23 0.27 10.74
CA VAL A 48 3.55 -0.62 9.64
C VAL A 48 4.33 0.13 8.59
N ARG A 49 5.34 -0.51 8.04
CA ARG A 49 5.99 0.05 6.87
C ARG A 49 6.39 -1.10 5.96
N PRO A 50 6.52 -0.84 4.68
CA PRO A 50 6.91 -1.90 3.76
C PRO A 50 8.34 -2.34 4.06
N ALA A 51 8.61 -3.60 3.85
CA ALA A 51 9.95 -4.09 4.03
C ALA A 51 10.83 -3.45 2.98
N SER A 52 12.04 -3.13 3.38
CA SER A 52 12.90 -2.45 2.47
C SER A 52 13.41 -3.40 1.41
N ALA A 53 13.76 -2.86 0.29
CA ALA A 53 14.23 -3.65 -0.79
C ALA A 53 15.63 -4.14 -0.58
N GLY A 54 16.39 -3.46 0.16
CA GLY A 54 17.72 -3.79 0.54
C GLY A 54 18.32 -5.00 -0.12
N LEU A 55 18.61 -5.96 0.69
CA LEU A 55 19.25 -7.14 0.20
C LEU A 55 18.43 -7.92 -0.78
N VAL A 56 17.15 -7.94 -0.54
CA VAL A 56 16.28 -8.68 -1.39
C VAL A 56 16.29 -8.13 -2.79
N ALA A 57 16.34 -6.82 -2.89
CA ALA A 57 16.35 -6.22 -4.19
C ALA A 57 17.59 -6.57 -4.95
N ASN A 58 18.68 -6.66 -4.26
CA ASN A 58 19.90 -7.02 -4.93
C ASN A 58 19.86 -8.43 -5.46
N LEU A 59 19.21 -9.29 -4.76
CA LEU A 59 19.13 -10.65 -5.21
C LEU A 59 18.19 -10.84 -6.36
N ARG A 60 17.23 -9.94 -6.47
CA ARG A 60 16.28 -10.08 -7.53
C ARG A 60 16.54 -9.09 -8.58
N LEU A 61 17.64 -9.20 -9.21
CA LEU A 61 17.98 -8.25 -10.22
C LEU A 61 16.95 -8.17 -11.28
N GLY A 62 16.69 -7.02 -11.73
CA GLY A 62 15.73 -6.83 -12.77
C GLY A 62 14.30 -6.75 -12.36
N ARG A 63 14.02 -7.06 -11.13
CA ARG A 63 12.70 -6.95 -10.71
C ARG A 63 12.38 -5.55 -10.41
N LYS A 64 11.37 -5.03 -11.01
CA LYS A 64 11.02 -3.71 -10.77
C LYS A 64 10.15 -3.54 -9.66
N GLY A 65 9.54 -4.35 -9.09
CA GLY A 65 8.54 -4.13 -8.12
C GLY A 65 8.97 -3.28 -7.00
N SER A 66 8.09 -2.62 -6.37
CA SER A 66 8.38 -1.83 -5.23
C SER A 66 8.65 -2.74 -4.10
N SER A 67 9.47 -2.31 -3.17
CA SER A 67 9.79 -3.13 -2.06
C SER A 67 8.56 -3.29 -1.19
N GLY A 68 8.38 -4.46 -0.69
CA GLY A 68 7.31 -4.72 0.23
C GLY A 68 5.97 -5.04 -0.38
N VAL A 69 5.84 -4.93 -1.70
CA VAL A 69 4.57 -5.20 -2.32
C VAL A 69 4.77 -5.89 -3.66
N ARG A 70 3.98 -6.90 -3.91
CA ARG A 70 4.00 -7.57 -5.19
C ARG A 70 2.57 -7.70 -5.68
N ILE A 71 2.33 -7.34 -6.91
CA ILE A 71 0.99 -7.32 -7.47
C ILE A 71 0.88 -8.31 -8.61
N SER A 72 -0.24 -8.99 -8.68
CA SER A 72 -0.53 -9.85 -9.79
C SER A 72 -1.96 -9.56 -10.22
N VAL A 73 -2.15 -9.33 -11.51
CA VAL A 73 -3.46 -8.99 -12.03
C VAL A 73 -3.87 -10.04 -13.04
N SER A 74 -5.06 -10.57 -12.87
CA SER A 74 -5.61 -11.56 -13.77
C SER A 74 -6.76 -10.97 -14.52
N GLU A 75 -7.02 -11.52 -15.68
CA GLU A 75 -8.10 -11.03 -16.47
C GLU A 75 -9.42 -11.30 -15.83
N GLY A 76 -10.35 -10.45 -16.07
CA GLY A 76 -11.68 -10.58 -15.52
C GLY A 76 -12.42 -9.29 -15.75
N ASN A 77 -13.68 -9.29 -15.37
CA ASN A 77 -14.51 -8.12 -15.53
C ASN A 77 -15.27 -7.91 -14.24
N PRO A 78 -14.68 -7.15 -13.33
CA PRO A 78 -13.41 -6.42 -13.45
C PRO A 78 -12.21 -7.34 -13.28
N PRO A 79 -11.04 -6.85 -13.61
CA PRO A 79 -9.84 -7.65 -13.40
C PRO A 79 -9.65 -7.98 -11.94
N ILE A 80 -8.94 -9.05 -11.69
CA ILE A 80 -8.77 -9.57 -10.35
C ILE A 80 -7.34 -9.35 -9.89
N VAL A 81 -7.18 -8.82 -8.70
CA VAL A 81 -5.88 -8.47 -8.17
C VAL A 81 -5.54 -9.35 -6.99
N GLN A 82 -4.31 -9.79 -6.96
CA GLN A 82 -3.79 -10.50 -5.82
C GLN A 82 -2.57 -9.72 -5.34
N VAL A 83 -2.47 -9.52 -4.07
CA VAL A 83 -1.43 -8.67 -3.50
C VAL A 83 -0.66 -9.45 -2.46
N ASP A 84 0.67 -9.41 -2.56
CA ASP A 84 1.51 -9.97 -1.52
C ASP A 84 2.23 -8.80 -0.86
N THR A 85 2.14 -8.68 0.44
CA THR A 85 2.78 -7.61 1.15
C THR A 85 3.79 -8.16 2.12
N TYR A 86 4.91 -7.47 2.23
CA TYR A 86 6.00 -7.83 3.14
C TYR A 86 6.24 -6.62 4.00
N ILE A 87 6.02 -6.73 5.28
CA ILE A 87 6.00 -5.55 6.15
C ILE A 87 6.89 -5.71 7.36
N ILE A 88 7.25 -4.58 7.92
CA ILE A 88 7.94 -4.49 9.19
C ILE A 88 6.95 -3.83 10.15
N VAL A 89 6.81 -4.38 11.32
CA VAL A 89 5.83 -3.90 12.27
C VAL A 89 6.54 -3.41 13.52
N LYS A 90 6.05 -2.31 14.07
CA LYS A 90 6.62 -1.74 15.26
C LYS A 90 6.37 -2.65 16.45
N TYR A 91 7.37 -2.79 17.30
CA TYR A 91 7.26 -3.65 18.47
C TYR A 91 6.16 -3.16 19.38
N GLY A 92 5.44 -4.08 19.92
CA GLY A 92 4.39 -3.74 20.88
C GLY A 92 2.99 -3.85 20.35
N LEU A 93 2.85 -4.06 19.05
CA LEU A 93 1.53 -4.19 18.47
C LEU A 93 1.17 -5.65 18.32
N ARG A 94 -0.11 -5.91 18.32
CA ARG A 94 -0.56 -7.28 18.19
C ARG A 94 -0.58 -7.65 16.73
N LEU A 95 0.24 -8.61 16.34
CA LEU A 95 0.46 -8.90 14.94
C LEU A 95 -0.79 -9.34 14.16
N PRO A 96 -1.65 -10.19 14.72
CA PRO A 96 -2.84 -10.54 13.95
C PRO A 96 -3.74 -9.34 13.65
N ASP A 97 -3.83 -8.42 14.60
CA ASP A 97 -4.68 -7.25 14.38
C ASP A 97 -4.09 -6.36 13.31
N ILE A 98 -2.77 -6.18 13.35
CA ILE A 98 -2.12 -5.37 12.35
C ILE A 98 -2.26 -6.00 10.97
N SER A 99 -2.15 -7.31 10.90
CA SER A 99 -2.27 -7.99 9.61
C SER A 99 -3.67 -7.81 9.05
N TRP A 100 -4.66 -7.88 9.92
CA TRP A 100 -6.03 -7.66 9.48
C TRP A 100 -6.21 -6.25 8.96
N ASP A 101 -5.66 -5.27 9.67
CA ASP A 101 -5.77 -3.88 9.24
C ASP A 101 -5.11 -3.66 7.89
N VAL A 102 -3.98 -4.33 7.68
CA VAL A 102 -3.28 -4.21 6.41
C VAL A 102 -4.14 -4.81 5.29
N GLN A 103 -4.72 -5.98 5.54
CA GLN A 103 -5.54 -6.60 4.52
C GLN A 103 -6.71 -5.71 4.14
N GLU A 104 -7.37 -5.14 5.11
CA GLU A 104 -8.49 -4.30 4.83
C GLU A 104 -8.09 -3.02 4.12
N SER A 105 -7.02 -2.40 4.58
CA SER A 105 -6.59 -1.14 4.02
C SER A 105 -6.16 -1.31 2.57
N VAL A 106 -5.41 -2.35 2.28
CA VAL A 106 -4.93 -2.58 0.93
C VAL A 106 -6.10 -2.88 0.00
N LYS A 107 -7.00 -3.75 0.44
CA LYS A 107 -8.14 -4.09 -0.40
C LYS A 107 -8.99 -2.87 -0.68
N GLU A 108 -9.26 -2.10 0.33
CA GLU A 108 -10.12 -0.95 0.17
C GLU A 108 -9.51 0.10 -0.74
N GLN A 109 -8.24 0.38 -0.56
CA GLN A 109 -7.59 1.38 -1.38
C GLN A 109 -7.57 0.98 -2.84
N ILE A 110 -7.21 -0.26 -3.11
CA ILE A 110 -7.13 -0.69 -4.49
C ILE A 110 -8.50 -0.70 -5.13
N GLU A 111 -9.48 -1.27 -4.46
CA GLU A 111 -10.80 -1.37 -5.07
C GLU A 111 -11.43 0.00 -5.26
N ARG A 112 -11.18 0.90 -4.33
CA ARG A 112 -11.77 2.21 -4.43
C ARG A 112 -11.22 3.00 -5.61
N TYR A 113 -9.93 2.93 -5.83
CA TYR A 113 -9.34 3.77 -6.85
C TYR A 113 -9.23 3.13 -8.21
N THR A 114 -9.29 1.82 -8.30
CA THR A 114 -9.14 1.17 -9.58
C THR A 114 -10.42 0.51 -10.07
N GLY A 115 -11.29 0.16 -9.17
CA GLY A 115 -12.48 -0.59 -9.56
C GLY A 115 -12.19 -2.06 -9.79
N TYR A 116 -10.93 -2.47 -9.63
CA TYR A 116 -10.59 -3.88 -9.79
C TYR A 116 -11.02 -4.64 -8.54
N SER A 117 -11.09 -5.93 -8.64
CA SER A 117 -11.52 -6.75 -7.52
C SER A 117 -10.30 -7.37 -6.87
N VAL A 118 -10.11 -7.14 -5.60
CA VAL A 118 -8.97 -7.70 -4.89
C VAL A 118 -9.40 -9.01 -4.27
N LYS A 119 -8.80 -10.09 -4.74
CA LYS A 119 -9.17 -11.39 -4.27
C LYS A 119 -8.40 -11.82 -3.05
N GLU A 120 -7.15 -11.49 -3.00
CA GLU A 120 -6.32 -11.90 -1.89
C GLU A 120 -5.35 -10.80 -1.52
N VAL A 121 -5.12 -10.65 -0.25
CA VAL A 121 -4.05 -9.81 0.26
C VAL A 121 -3.30 -10.67 1.25
N ASN A 122 -2.10 -11.08 0.88
CA ASN A 122 -1.27 -11.89 1.75
C ASN A 122 -0.31 -10.99 2.50
N VAL A 123 -0.16 -11.23 3.77
CA VAL A 123 0.66 -10.38 4.62
C VAL A 123 1.76 -11.23 5.23
N THR A 124 3.00 -10.85 4.98
CA THR A 124 4.14 -11.52 5.58
C THR A 124 4.86 -10.49 6.44
N ILE A 125 4.96 -10.75 7.72
CA ILE A 125 5.67 -9.86 8.62
C ILE A 125 7.11 -10.33 8.63
N GLN A 126 7.98 -9.50 8.07
CA GLN A 126 9.36 -9.88 7.93
C GLN A 126 10.25 -9.39 9.04
N GLY A 127 9.80 -8.49 9.83
CA GLY A 127 10.62 -7.99 10.90
C GLY A 127 9.84 -7.17 11.88
N ILE A 128 10.47 -6.96 13.02
CA ILE A 128 9.90 -6.15 14.09
C ILE A 128 10.84 -4.98 14.30
N ASP A 129 10.28 -3.81 14.37
CA ASP A 129 11.05 -2.61 14.57
C ASP A 129 11.01 -2.29 16.06
N PHE A 130 12.12 -2.47 16.72
CA PHE A 130 12.18 -2.23 18.15
C PHE A 130 12.52 -0.79 18.49
N GLY A 131 12.69 0.03 17.50
CA GLY A 131 13.05 1.41 17.74
C GLY A 131 14.54 1.57 17.81
N GLU A 132 14.96 2.79 18.02
CA GLU A 132 16.36 3.04 18.03
C GLU A 132 16.99 2.54 19.27
N PRO A 133 18.12 1.91 19.17
CA PRO A 133 18.78 1.43 20.37
C PRO A 133 19.35 2.59 21.11
N ARG A 134 18.97 2.76 22.38
CA ARG A 134 19.47 3.81 23.15
C ARG A 134 20.91 3.68 23.41
N GLY A 135 21.40 2.50 23.45
CA GLY A 135 22.79 2.32 23.75
C GLY A 135 23.71 2.88 22.73
N SER A 136 23.30 2.95 21.52
CA SER A 136 24.23 3.45 20.57
C SER A 136 24.50 4.90 20.77
N ALA A 137 23.60 5.60 21.34
CA ALA A 137 23.83 6.98 21.56
C ALA A 137 24.83 7.18 22.64
N ASN A 138 24.89 6.33 23.62
CA ASN A 138 25.76 6.50 24.64
C ASN A 138 27.16 6.18 24.32
N VAL A 139 27.36 5.40 23.37
CA VAL A 139 28.65 4.95 23.10
C VAL A 139 29.62 6.03 22.85
N GLN A 140 29.21 7.04 22.28
CA GLN A 140 30.09 8.02 21.97
C GLN A 140 30.54 8.82 23.06
N GLU A 141 29.84 8.94 24.07
CA GLU A 141 30.17 9.79 25.06
C GLU A 141 31.39 9.52 25.70
N PRO A 142 31.61 8.43 26.00
CA PRO A 142 32.71 8.18 26.76
C PRO A 142 33.92 8.55 26.20
N HIS A 143 34.34 8.81 25.91
CA HIS A 143 35.48 9.01 25.47
C HIS A 143 36.00 10.14 25.78
N GLN A 144 35.60 10.68 26.01
CA GLN A 144 36.08 11.73 26.21
C GLN A 144 36.65 11.84 27.33
N VAL A 145 36.49 11.52 27.83
CA VAL A 145 36.89 11.69 28.89
C VAL A 145 38.01 11.49 29.15
N ASP A 146 38.09 11.34 29.07
CA ASP A 146 38.97 11.20 29.50
C ASP A 146 40.00 11.40 29.45
N GLY A 147 39.75 11.36 28.92
CA GLY A 147 40.80 11.57 28.87
C GLY A 147 41.27 12.46 29.68
N GLU A 148 40.89 12.97 29.95
CA GLU A 148 41.24 13.83 30.60
C GLU A 148 41.81 13.74 31.55
N THR A 149 41.62 13.41 31.75
CA THR A 149 42.08 13.36 32.55
C THR A 149 43.12 13.35 32.94
N LEU A 150 43.15 13.43 32.81
CA LEU A 150 43.88 13.57 33.12
C LEU A 150 44.78 13.77 33.43
N GLY A 151 44.59 13.71 33.14
CA GLY A 151 45.52 13.92 33.32
C GLY A 151 45.98 14.66 34.11
N GLU A 152 45.91 14.98 34.50
CA GLU A 152 46.28 15.72 35.14
C GLU A 152 47.04 15.47 35.95
N PRO A 153 47.30 15.44 36.09
CA PRO A 153 47.88 15.25 36.93
C PRO A 153 48.82 15.78 37.33
N HIS A 154 49.12 16.09 37.56
CA HIS A 154 49.90 16.56 38.02
C HIS A 154 50.11 16.90 38.60
#